data_3a5e4c9a07f77dae7f36f6c4d1797fd4
#
_entry.id   3a5e4c9a07f77dae7f36f6c4d1797fd4
#
_cell.length_a   1.000
_cell.length_b   1.000
_cell.length_c   1.000
_cell.angle_alpha   90.00
_cell.angle_beta   90.00
_cell.angle_gamma   90.00
#
_symmetry.space_group_name_H-M   'P 1'
#
loop_
_entity.id
_entity.type
_entity.pdbx_description
1 polymer ?
#
loop_
_entity_poly.entity_id
_entity_poly.type
_entity_poly.pdbx_seq_one_letter_code
_entity_poly.pdbx_strand_id
1 'polypeptide(L)'
;YSFALISNPNSIDEIKNFDKIPPYFLTQIKAHQQKLRIIDQSAIREFLSTLSYPIYHLDFETFQIAIPLWRGTKPYEQIPFQYSLHIDKGDGSTPAHKEFLPNEFCDPRLQLAERLVNDIPKDACILAYNAKFEKGVLKNLASMFPNLAEYLMAIHDNIKDLMLPFDKRYFYDYKQNGGYSIKDIQPILAPSIDEGYKAMKAKGEISNGGEAMQAFPSFKD
;
A
#
# COMPACT_ATOMS: atom_id res chain seq x y z
N TYR A 1 4.43 1.15 25.64
CA TYR A 1 4.45 2.46 26.31
C TYR A 1 3.14 2.83 27.03
N SER A 2 2.01 2.15 26.77
CA SER A 2 0.68 2.60 27.22
C SER A 2 0.09 1.78 28.37
N PHE A 3 0.64 0.65 28.73
CA PHE A 3 0.05 -0.27 29.71
C PHE A 3 0.14 0.22 31.17
N ALA A 4 1.07 1.13 31.48
CA ALA A 4 1.24 1.64 32.84
C ALA A 4 0.20 2.71 33.28
N LEU A 5 -0.65 3.18 32.39
CA LEU A 5 -1.60 4.27 32.62
C LEU A 5 -3.04 3.81 32.82
N ILE A 6 -3.31 2.55 32.62
CA ILE A 6 -4.64 1.99 32.69
C ILE A 6 -4.65 1.04 33.88
N SER A 7 -5.45 1.32 34.89
CA SER A 7 -5.69 0.40 35.99
C SER A 7 -6.36 -0.85 35.45
N ASN A 8 -5.58 -1.78 34.90
CA ASN A 8 -5.98 -3.12 34.41
C ASN A 8 -7.41 -3.21 33.83
N PRO A 9 -7.81 -2.43 32.80
CA PRO A 9 -9.08 -2.71 32.18
C PRO A 9 -8.96 -4.01 31.39
N ASN A 10 -9.90 -4.92 31.59
CA ASN A 10 -10.02 -6.16 30.81
C ASN A 10 -10.55 -5.90 29.40
N SER A 11 -11.09 -4.71 29.16
CA SER A 11 -11.69 -4.27 27.89
C SER A 11 -11.49 -2.77 27.65
N ILE A 12 -11.47 -2.38 26.39
CA ILE A 12 -11.46 -0.97 25.97
C ILE A 12 -12.71 -0.22 26.47
N ASP A 13 -13.81 -0.93 26.69
CA ASP A 13 -15.07 -0.37 27.20
C ASP A 13 -14.96 0.08 28.67
N GLU A 14 -14.00 -0.46 29.42
CA GLU A 14 -13.77 -0.11 30.83
C GLU A 14 -12.93 1.15 31.03
N ILE A 15 -12.34 1.69 29.96
CA ILE A 15 -11.52 2.89 30.03
C ILE A 15 -12.39 4.10 30.33
N LYS A 16 -12.22 4.70 31.50
CA LYS A 16 -12.99 5.88 31.97
C LYS A 16 -12.16 7.13 32.12
N ASN A 17 -10.84 7.00 32.32
CA ASN A 17 -9.93 8.14 32.47
C ASN A 17 -9.13 8.31 31.19
N PHE A 18 -9.29 9.46 30.56
CA PHE A 18 -8.68 9.81 29.29
C PHE A 18 -7.52 10.81 29.38
N ASP A 19 -7.23 11.35 30.58
CA ASP A 19 -6.33 12.49 30.78
C ASP A 19 -4.90 12.26 30.30
N LYS A 20 -4.45 11.00 30.30
CA LYS A 20 -3.08 10.62 29.90
C LYS A 20 -3.05 9.82 28.59
N ILE A 21 -4.17 9.71 27.88
CA ILE A 21 -4.27 8.96 26.64
C ILE A 21 -3.95 9.94 25.49
N PRO A 22 -2.97 9.60 24.63
CA PRO A 22 -2.68 10.43 23.46
C PRO A 22 -3.91 10.59 22.57
N PRO A 23 -4.12 11.78 21.95
CA PRO A 23 -5.31 12.07 21.12
C PRO A 23 -5.59 11.02 20.03
N TYR A 24 -4.55 10.45 19.48
CA TYR A 24 -4.62 9.38 18.49
C TYR A 24 -5.43 8.16 18.97
N PHE A 25 -5.23 7.75 20.23
CA PHE A 25 -5.96 6.61 20.79
C PHE A 25 -7.37 6.99 21.28
N LEU A 26 -7.60 8.27 21.60
CA LEU A 26 -8.92 8.74 22.03
C LEU A 26 -9.97 8.51 20.94
N THR A 27 -9.63 8.75 19.67
CA THR A 27 -10.51 8.49 18.53
C THR A 27 -10.91 7.02 18.47
N GLN A 28 -9.94 6.11 18.66
CA GLN A 28 -10.19 4.66 18.64
C GLN A 28 -11.10 4.22 19.79
N ILE A 29 -10.79 4.67 21.02
CA ILE A 29 -11.57 4.33 22.22
C ILE A 29 -13.01 4.83 22.06
N LYS A 30 -13.20 6.09 21.71
CA LYS A 30 -14.51 6.69 21.49
C LYS A 30 -15.31 5.94 20.43
N ALA A 31 -14.69 5.67 19.27
CA ALA A 31 -15.35 4.93 18.21
C ALA A 31 -15.76 3.53 18.65
N HIS A 32 -14.90 2.82 19.40
CA HIS A 32 -15.19 1.47 19.88
C HIS A 32 -16.32 1.46 20.91
N GLN A 33 -16.24 2.28 21.96
CA GLN A 33 -17.22 2.36 23.03
C GLN A 33 -18.62 2.75 22.54
N GLN A 34 -18.69 3.65 21.53
CA GLN A 34 -19.94 4.16 20.99
C GLN A 34 -20.38 3.47 19.69
N LYS A 35 -19.60 2.50 19.19
CA LYS A 35 -19.83 1.81 17.90
C LYS A 35 -20.00 2.78 16.74
N LEU A 36 -19.15 3.82 16.69
CA LEU A 36 -19.23 4.91 15.71
C LEU A 36 -18.19 4.78 14.61
N ARG A 37 -18.55 5.46 13.51
CA ARG A 37 -17.58 5.89 12.47
C ARG A 37 -17.30 7.38 12.70
N ILE A 38 -16.03 7.74 12.79
CA ILE A 38 -15.56 9.11 12.97
C ILE A 38 -14.89 9.55 11.65
N ILE A 39 -15.29 10.74 11.17
CA ILE A 39 -14.79 11.29 9.90
C ILE A 39 -14.44 12.76 10.12
N ASP A 40 -13.17 13.11 9.92
CA ASP A 40 -12.72 14.49 9.76
C ASP A 40 -12.82 14.90 8.29
N GLN A 41 -13.96 15.46 7.92
CA GLN A 41 -14.23 15.86 6.54
C GLN A 41 -13.26 16.94 6.04
N SER A 42 -12.77 17.82 6.92
CA SER A 42 -11.85 18.88 6.54
C SER A 42 -10.49 18.29 6.14
N ALA A 43 -9.92 17.46 7.00
CA ALA A 43 -8.63 16.81 6.74
C ALA A 43 -8.69 15.87 5.52
N ILE A 44 -9.81 15.17 5.31
CA ILE A 44 -9.99 14.33 4.12
C ILE A 44 -10.08 15.20 2.86
N ARG A 45 -10.81 16.32 2.87
CA ARG A 45 -10.87 17.23 1.72
C ARG A 45 -9.51 17.82 1.40
N GLU A 46 -8.74 18.21 2.42
CA GLU A 46 -7.37 18.68 2.25
C GLU A 46 -6.49 17.63 1.58
N PHE A 47 -6.54 16.39 2.05
CA PHE A 47 -5.82 15.28 1.39
C PHE A 47 -6.26 15.11 -0.07
N LEU A 48 -7.56 15.05 -0.34
CA LEU A 48 -8.09 14.86 -1.68
C LEU A 48 -7.73 16.03 -2.61
N SER A 49 -7.62 17.26 -2.11
CA SER A 49 -7.20 18.43 -2.90
C SER A 49 -5.74 18.35 -3.38
N THR A 50 -4.93 17.46 -2.82
CA THR A 50 -3.56 17.21 -3.30
C THR A 50 -3.51 16.30 -4.52
N LEU A 51 -4.62 15.67 -4.88
CA LEU A 51 -4.72 14.73 -6.01
C LEU A 51 -5.18 15.46 -7.27
N SER A 52 -4.65 15.07 -8.41
CA SER A 52 -5.03 15.59 -9.72
C SER A 52 -5.14 14.45 -10.73
N TYR A 53 -6.21 14.45 -11.52
CA TYR A 53 -6.38 13.46 -12.57
C TYR A 53 -5.51 13.74 -13.80
N PRO A 54 -5.07 12.72 -14.52
CA PRO A 54 -5.26 11.31 -14.23
C PRO A 54 -4.45 10.84 -13.01
N ILE A 55 -5.04 9.98 -12.18
CA ILE A 55 -4.37 9.35 -11.03
C ILE A 55 -3.84 7.98 -11.45
N TYR A 56 -2.55 7.75 -11.17
CA TYR A 56 -1.85 6.50 -11.41
C TYR A 56 -1.75 5.70 -10.12
N HIS A 57 -2.57 4.66 -9.97
CA HIS A 57 -2.51 3.76 -8.81
C HIS A 57 -1.42 2.72 -9.05
N LEU A 58 -0.36 2.80 -8.26
CA LEU A 58 0.84 1.95 -8.39
C LEU A 58 0.95 0.98 -7.23
N ASP A 59 1.23 -0.29 -7.55
CA ASP A 59 1.50 -1.35 -6.58
C ASP A 59 2.63 -2.24 -7.11
N PHE A 60 3.63 -2.54 -6.25
CA PHE A 60 4.74 -3.42 -6.56
C PHE A 60 4.66 -4.73 -5.82
N GLU A 61 5.04 -5.81 -6.50
CA GLU A 61 5.36 -7.08 -5.86
C GLU A 61 6.86 -7.31 -5.85
N THR A 62 7.36 -7.78 -4.71
CA THR A 62 8.78 -8.09 -4.51
C THR A 62 8.95 -9.50 -3.95
N PHE A 63 10.09 -10.12 -4.23
CA PHE A 63 10.49 -11.35 -3.55
C PHE A 63 11.81 -11.18 -2.82
N GLN A 64 12.04 -12.06 -1.87
CA GLN A 64 13.26 -12.13 -1.06
C GLN A 64 13.76 -13.56 -0.98
N ILE A 65 15.07 -13.74 -1.09
CA ILE A 65 15.70 -15.04 -1.00
C ILE A 65 16.95 -14.99 -0.11
N ALA A 66 17.21 -16.08 0.59
CA ALA A 66 18.36 -16.19 1.48
C ALA A 66 19.69 -16.26 0.70
N ILE A 67 19.69 -16.92 -0.47
CA ILE A 67 20.87 -17.07 -1.34
C ILE A 67 20.66 -16.16 -2.55
N PRO A 68 21.47 -15.10 -2.71
CA PRO A 68 21.37 -14.21 -3.87
C PRO A 68 21.54 -14.95 -5.20
N LEU A 69 20.62 -14.72 -6.14
CA LEU A 69 20.64 -15.37 -7.46
C LEU A 69 21.37 -14.54 -8.51
N TRP A 70 21.36 -13.22 -8.34
CA TRP A 70 21.94 -12.30 -9.32
C TRP A 70 23.08 -11.48 -8.74
N ARG A 71 24.00 -11.10 -9.61
CA ARG A 71 25.15 -10.28 -9.23
C ARG A 71 24.68 -8.95 -8.64
N GLY A 72 25.28 -8.56 -7.51
CA GLY A 72 24.96 -7.31 -6.83
C GLY A 72 23.75 -7.35 -5.92
N THR A 73 23.09 -8.50 -5.75
CA THR A 73 22.02 -8.69 -4.76
C THR A 73 22.58 -9.17 -3.41
N LYS A 74 21.84 -8.88 -2.34
CA LYS A 74 22.16 -9.28 -0.97
C LYS A 74 21.15 -10.30 -0.44
N PRO A 75 21.51 -11.12 0.55
CA PRO A 75 20.55 -11.98 1.24
C PRO A 75 19.35 -11.16 1.74
N TYR A 76 18.14 -11.66 1.48
CA TYR A 76 16.88 -11.05 1.87
C TYR A 76 16.64 -9.64 1.33
N GLU A 77 17.33 -9.23 0.27
CA GLU A 77 17.04 -7.99 -0.44
C GLU A 77 15.67 -8.11 -1.14
N GLN A 78 14.86 -7.05 -1.02
CA GLN A 78 13.61 -6.96 -1.75
C GLN A 78 13.87 -6.65 -3.22
N ILE A 79 13.53 -7.61 -4.08
CA ILE A 79 13.72 -7.51 -5.52
C ILE A 79 12.34 -7.36 -6.16
N PRO A 80 12.02 -6.19 -6.75
CA PRO A 80 10.76 -6.02 -7.44
C PRO A 80 10.75 -6.85 -8.73
N PHE A 81 9.68 -7.62 -8.92
CA PHE A 81 9.49 -8.46 -10.11
C PHE A 81 8.22 -8.15 -10.88
N GLN A 82 7.28 -7.46 -10.26
CA GLN A 82 6.01 -7.11 -10.85
C GLN A 82 5.59 -5.72 -10.40
N TYR A 83 4.87 -4.99 -11.26
CA TYR A 83 3.98 -3.91 -10.84
C TYR A 83 2.63 -4.01 -11.53
N SER A 84 1.62 -3.49 -10.84
CA SER A 84 0.28 -3.22 -11.37
C SER A 84 0.06 -1.71 -11.37
N LEU A 85 -0.48 -1.17 -12.45
CA LEU A 85 -0.72 0.25 -12.66
C LEU A 85 -2.12 0.47 -13.21
N HIS A 86 -3.02 1.07 -12.42
CA HIS A 86 -4.33 1.48 -12.87
C HIS A 86 -4.36 3.00 -13.07
N ILE A 87 -4.83 3.45 -14.22
CA ILE A 87 -4.86 4.87 -14.61
C ILE A 87 -6.31 5.31 -14.61
N ASP A 88 -6.69 6.08 -13.60
CA ASP A 88 -8.02 6.68 -13.45
C ASP A 88 -8.02 8.10 -14.03
N LYS A 89 -8.87 8.33 -15.01
CA LYS A 89 -9.03 9.64 -15.68
C LYS A 89 -9.94 10.61 -14.91
N GLY A 90 -10.68 10.13 -13.91
CA GLY A 90 -11.65 10.91 -13.17
C GLY A 90 -12.94 11.22 -13.93
N ASP A 91 -13.18 10.59 -15.06
CA ASP A 91 -14.35 10.77 -15.93
C ASP A 91 -15.45 9.71 -15.73
N GLY A 92 -15.25 8.82 -14.75
CA GLY A 92 -16.14 7.70 -14.46
C GLY A 92 -15.99 6.50 -15.39
N SER A 93 -15.04 6.53 -16.34
CA SER A 93 -14.71 5.37 -17.15
C SER A 93 -13.93 4.32 -16.32
N THR A 94 -13.93 3.07 -16.80
CA THR A 94 -13.08 2.03 -16.20
C THR A 94 -11.61 2.45 -16.31
N PRO A 95 -10.83 2.43 -15.22
CA PRO A 95 -9.41 2.73 -15.27
C PRO A 95 -8.66 1.84 -16.26
N ALA A 96 -7.77 2.44 -17.04
CA ALA A 96 -6.89 1.66 -17.90
C ALA A 96 -5.88 0.90 -17.03
N HIS A 97 -5.57 -0.35 -17.40
CA HIS A 97 -4.63 -1.19 -16.68
C HIS A 97 -3.37 -1.41 -17.51
N LYS A 98 -2.22 -1.23 -16.88
CA LYS A 98 -0.91 -1.65 -17.37
C LYS A 98 -0.23 -2.47 -16.29
N GLU A 99 0.63 -3.38 -16.71
CA GLU A 99 1.39 -4.22 -15.79
C GLU A 99 2.74 -4.60 -16.38
N PHE A 100 3.62 -5.02 -15.51
CA PHE A 100 4.86 -5.70 -15.85
C PHE A 100 4.97 -6.96 -15.01
N LEU A 101 5.22 -8.08 -15.68
CA LEU A 101 5.62 -9.35 -15.12
C LEU A 101 6.58 -9.99 -16.12
N PRO A 102 7.80 -10.42 -15.74
CA PRO A 102 8.70 -11.06 -16.68
C PRO A 102 8.16 -12.42 -17.12
N ASN A 103 8.37 -12.76 -18.39
CA ASN A 103 7.90 -14.03 -18.96
C ASN A 103 8.73 -15.24 -18.54
N GLU A 104 9.92 -15.00 -17.98
CA GLU A 104 10.86 -16.03 -17.56
C GLU A 104 11.53 -15.63 -16.26
N PHE A 105 12.12 -16.60 -15.57
CA PHE A 105 12.86 -16.35 -14.35
C PHE A 105 14.25 -15.74 -14.64
N CYS A 106 14.30 -14.43 -14.71
CA CYS A 106 15.52 -13.64 -14.93
C CYS A 106 15.61 -12.52 -13.89
N ASP A 107 16.71 -11.75 -13.90
CA ASP A 107 16.76 -10.49 -13.12
C ASP A 107 15.81 -9.46 -13.73
N PRO A 108 14.68 -9.16 -13.06
CA PRO A 108 13.63 -8.34 -13.68
C PRO A 108 13.88 -6.84 -13.55
N ARG A 109 14.84 -6.43 -12.70
CA ARG A 109 14.95 -5.05 -12.20
C ARG A 109 15.15 -4.01 -13.29
N LEU A 110 16.02 -4.28 -14.28
CA LEU A 110 16.26 -3.33 -15.38
C LEU A 110 15.02 -3.20 -16.28
N GLN A 111 14.47 -4.33 -16.72
CA GLN A 111 13.29 -4.32 -17.60
C GLN A 111 12.09 -3.67 -16.92
N LEU A 112 11.88 -3.97 -15.63
CA LEU A 112 10.84 -3.35 -14.81
C LEU A 112 11.03 -1.82 -14.74
N ALA A 113 12.24 -1.34 -14.46
CA ALA A 113 12.54 0.08 -14.38
C ALA A 113 12.33 0.81 -15.72
N GLU A 114 12.80 0.23 -16.84
CA GLU A 114 12.60 0.77 -18.19
C GLU A 114 11.12 0.80 -18.57
N ARG A 115 10.37 -0.25 -18.24
CA ARG A 115 8.94 -0.29 -18.53
C ARG A 115 8.19 0.75 -17.70
N LEU A 116 8.52 0.89 -16.41
CA LEU A 116 7.88 1.84 -15.51
C LEU A 116 8.03 3.29 -15.97
N VAL A 117 9.24 3.70 -16.40
CA VAL A 117 9.47 5.07 -16.91
C VAL A 117 8.77 5.34 -18.23
N ASN A 118 8.45 4.31 -19.01
CA ASN A 118 7.63 4.44 -20.22
C ASN A 118 6.12 4.50 -19.91
N ASP A 119 5.68 3.92 -18.80
CA ASP A 119 4.27 3.80 -18.47
C ASP A 119 3.75 4.95 -17.59
N ILE A 120 4.61 5.61 -16.82
CA ILE A 120 4.24 6.69 -15.89
C ILE A 120 4.93 8.00 -16.31
N PRO A 121 4.20 9.08 -16.65
CA PRO A 121 4.78 10.41 -16.89
C PRO A 121 5.52 10.95 -15.64
N LYS A 122 6.57 11.76 -15.86
CA LYS A 122 7.35 12.35 -14.75
C LYS A 122 6.52 13.21 -13.79
N ASP A 123 5.49 13.86 -14.29
CA ASP A 123 4.60 14.76 -13.57
C ASP A 123 3.28 14.12 -13.15
N ALA A 124 3.16 12.80 -13.29
CA ALA A 124 1.94 12.08 -12.93
C ALA A 124 1.60 12.23 -11.45
N CYS A 125 0.32 12.36 -11.13
CA CYS A 125 -0.19 12.19 -9.78
C CYS A 125 -0.27 10.68 -9.47
N ILE A 126 0.58 10.20 -8.58
CA ILE A 126 0.68 8.77 -8.28
C ILE A 126 0.12 8.52 -6.88
N LEU A 127 -0.68 7.47 -6.75
CA LEU A 127 -1.30 7.06 -5.49
C LEU A 127 -0.90 5.61 -5.18
N ALA A 128 -0.39 5.37 -3.98
CA ALA A 128 -0.08 4.05 -3.47
C ALA A 128 -0.61 3.89 -2.04
N TYR A 129 -0.92 2.67 -1.63
CA TYR A 129 -1.29 2.37 -0.24
C TYR A 129 -0.05 1.92 0.52
N ASN A 130 0.35 2.68 1.58
CA ASN A 130 1.63 2.53 2.26
C ASN A 130 2.82 2.90 1.35
N ALA A 131 2.76 4.08 0.77
CA ALA A 131 3.70 4.61 -0.22
C ALA A 131 5.19 4.51 0.15
N LYS A 132 5.50 4.28 1.43
CA LYS A 132 6.89 4.07 1.90
C LYS A 132 7.54 2.87 1.22
N PHE A 133 6.76 1.83 0.95
CA PHE A 133 7.26 0.62 0.29
C PHE A 133 7.61 0.92 -1.18
N GLU A 134 6.68 1.49 -1.95
CA GLU A 134 6.89 1.85 -3.37
C GLU A 134 8.05 2.85 -3.54
N LYS A 135 8.11 3.85 -2.66
CA LYS A 135 9.23 4.80 -2.60
C LYS A 135 10.56 4.11 -2.35
N GLY A 136 10.59 3.10 -1.47
CA GLY A 136 11.77 2.29 -1.22
C GLY A 136 12.24 1.54 -2.45
N VAL A 137 11.32 0.90 -3.16
CA VAL A 137 11.59 0.20 -4.43
C VAL A 137 12.18 1.15 -5.48
N LEU A 138 11.52 2.29 -5.71
CA LEU A 138 11.98 3.28 -6.69
C LEU A 138 13.37 3.85 -6.37
N LYS A 139 13.63 4.15 -5.10
CA LYS A 139 14.94 4.63 -4.64
C LYS A 139 16.04 3.60 -4.89
N ASN A 140 15.77 2.32 -4.63
CA ASN A 140 16.72 1.24 -4.89
C ASN A 140 16.99 1.09 -6.38
N LEU A 141 15.96 1.11 -7.23
CA LEU A 141 16.10 1.07 -8.69
C LEU A 141 16.88 2.29 -9.22
N ALA A 142 16.60 3.50 -8.73
CA ALA A 142 17.32 4.71 -9.10
C ALA A 142 18.82 4.64 -8.74
N SER A 143 19.15 4.07 -7.57
CA SER A 143 20.54 3.85 -7.16
C SER A 143 21.27 2.83 -8.06
N MET A 144 20.54 1.84 -8.56
CA MET A 144 21.08 0.75 -9.39
C MET A 144 21.24 1.16 -10.85
N PHE A 145 20.35 2.00 -11.37
CA PHE A 145 20.29 2.42 -12.76
C PHE A 145 20.42 3.94 -12.91
N PRO A 146 21.66 4.49 -12.87
CA PRO A 146 21.90 5.95 -12.92
C PRO A 146 21.26 6.63 -14.13
N ASN A 147 21.15 5.95 -15.27
CA ASN A 147 20.55 6.49 -16.50
C ASN A 147 19.04 6.77 -16.35
N LEU A 148 18.37 6.06 -15.44
CA LEU A 148 16.94 6.19 -15.16
C LEU A 148 16.68 6.92 -13.85
N ALA A 149 17.73 7.25 -13.08
CA ALA A 149 17.61 7.72 -11.70
C ALA A 149 16.77 8.99 -11.58
N GLU A 150 17.01 9.99 -12.42
CA GLU A 150 16.23 11.24 -12.41
C GLU A 150 14.74 10.97 -12.61
N TYR A 151 14.40 10.10 -13.56
CA TYR A 151 13.01 9.77 -13.86
C TYR A 151 12.34 9.00 -12.73
N LEU A 152 13.02 7.96 -12.22
CA LEU A 152 12.52 7.15 -11.10
C LEU A 152 12.34 7.98 -9.84
N MET A 153 13.23 8.94 -9.59
CA MET A 153 13.07 9.86 -8.46
C MET A 153 11.96 10.87 -8.68
N ALA A 154 11.66 11.31 -9.89
CA ALA A 154 10.49 12.12 -10.18
C ALA A 154 9.18 11.34 -9.88
N ILE A 155 9.09 10.08 -10.28
CA ILE A 155 7.98 9.18 -9.91
C ILE A 155 7.88 9.06 -8.38
N HIS A 156 9.00 8.76 -7.69
CA HIS A 156 9.08 8.65 -6.24
C HIS A 156 8.51 9.87 -5.51
N ASP A 157 8.89 11.08 -5.93
CA ASP A 157 8.52 12.32 -5.25
C ASP A 157 7.03 12.66 -5.44
N ASN A 158 6.43 12.19 -6.55
CA ASN A 158 5.02 12.41 -6.87
C ASN A 158 4.06 11.39 -6.23
N ILE A 159 4.56 10.34 -5.55
CA ILE A 159 3.69 9.39 -4.86
C ILE A 159 3.04 10.03 -3.63
N LYS A 160 1.71 9.98 -3.60
CA LYS A 160 0.87 10.28 -2.43
C LYS A 160 0.47 8.99 -1.72
N ASP A 161 0.39 9.04 -0.40
CA ASP A 161 0.05 7.86 0.41
C ASP A 161 -1.43 7.81 0.75
N LEU A 162 -2.16 6.86 0.14
CA LEU A 162 -3.59 6.65 0.42
C LEU A 162 -3.84 6.11 1.84
N MET A 163 -2.83 5.55 2.51
CA MET A 163 -2.95 5.10 3.89
C MET A 163 -3.06 6.27 4.88
N LEU A 164 -2.56 7.45 4.52
CA LEU A 164 -2.45 8.61 5.42
C LEU A 164 -3.77 9.00 6.10
N PRO A 165 -4.92 9.11 5.42
CA PRO A 165 -6.20 9.44 6.09
C PRO A 165 -6.60 8.44 7.18
N PHE A 166 -6.21 7.18 7.04
CA PHE A 166 -6.51 6.12 8.00
C PHE A 166 -5.47 6.07 9.12
N ASP A 167 -4.19 6.20 8.80
CA ASP A 167 -3.10 6.32 9.79
C ASP A 167 -3.32 7.53 10.71
N LYS A 168 -3.69 8.68 10.16
CA LYS A 168 -3.98 9.90 10.93
C LYS A 168 -5.36 9.91 11.60
N ARG A 169 -6.17 8.88 11.43
CA ARG A 169 -7.53 8.79 11.95
C ARG A 169 -8.47 9.90 11.44
N TYR A 170 -8.22 10.44 10.25
CA TYR A 170 -9.19 11.32 9.58
C TYR A 170 -10.45 10.54 9.22
N PHE A 171 -10.29 9.25 8.92
CA PHE A 171 -11.35 8.25 8.88
C PHE A 171 -11.04 7.14 9.86
N TYR A 172 -11.97 6.84 10.76
CA TYR A 172 -11.87 5.68 11.64
C TYR A 172 -13.24 5.06 11.91
N ASP A 173 -13.38 3.78 11.61
CA ASP A 173 -14.58 2.98 11.94
C ASP A 173 -14.22 1.99 13.06
N TYR A 174 -15.12 1.80 14.04
CA TYR A 174 -14.87 0.89 15.17
C TYR A 174 -14.53 -0.55 14.72
N LYS A 175 -15.01 -0.97 13.54
CA LYS A 175 -14.73 -2.29 12.95
C LYS A 175 -13.28 -2.50 12.52
N GLN A 176 -12.49 -1.42 12.42
CA GLN A 176 -11.07 -1.51 12.11
C GLN A 176 -10.25 -2.16 13.22
N ASN A 177 -10.77 -2.24 14.46
CA ASN A 177 -10.09 -2.81 15.63
C ASN A 177 -8.65 -2.28 15.84
N GLY A 178 -8.41 -1.00 15.51
CA GLY A 178 -7.10 -0.35 15.61
C GLY A 178 -6.24 -0.44 14.36
N GLY A 179 -6.55 -1.36 13.42
CA GLY A 179 -5.84 -1.52 12.16
C GLY A 179 -6.12 -0.40 11.16
N TYR A 180 -5.20 -0.21 10.22
CA TYR A 180 -5.34 0.72 9.10
C TYR A 180 -4.62 0.23 7.85
N SER A 181 -4.29 -1.05 7.78
CA SER A 181 -3.86 -1.67 6.54
C SER A 181 -5.01 -1.73 5.52
N ILE A 182 -4.70 -1.93 4.27
CA ILE A 182 -5.73 -2.09 3.23
C ILE A 182 -6.70 -3.24 3.58
N LYS A 183 -6.20 -4.30 4.24
CA LYS A 183 -7.01 -5.45 4.69
C LYS A 183 -7.98 -5.11 5.81
N ASP A 184 -7.70 -4.07 6.60
CA ASP A 184 -8.59 -3.59 7.67
C ASP A 184 -9.64 -2.62 7.10
N ILE A 185 -9.28 -1.83 6.09
CA ILE A 185 -10.10 -0.75 5.53
C ILE A 185 -11.03 -1.24 4.43
N GLN A 186 -10.53 -2.06 3.52
CA GLN A 186 -11.27 -2.52 2.34
C GLN A 186 -12.59 -3.22 2.68
N PRO A 187 -12.68 -4.16 3.66
CA PRO A 187 -13.93 -4.79 4.00
C PRO A 187 -15.01 -3.82 4.51
N ILE A 188 -14.58 -2.65 5.03
CA ILE A 188 -15.46 -1.63 5.58
C ILE A 188 -15.95 -0.67 4.50
N LEU A 189 -15.08 -0.27 3.56
CA LEU A 189 -15.38 0.71 2.53
C LEU A 189 -15.86 0.09 1.21
N ALA A 190 -15.38 -1.10 0.88
CA ALA A 190 -15.66 -1.80 -0.37
C ALA A 190 -15.86 -3.31 -0.13
N PRO A 191 -16.91 -3.71 0.59
CA PRO A 191 -17.13 -5.12 0.97
C PRO A 191 -17.29 -6.06 -0.23
N SER A 192 -17.80 -5.60 -1.35
CA SER A 192 -17.93 -6.40 -2.57
C SER A 192 -16.57 -6.85 -3.15
N ILE A 193 -15.53 -6.05 -2.98
CA ILE A 193 -14.17 -6.40 -3.42
C ILE A 193 -13.59 -7.49 -2.50
N ASP A 194 -13.85 -7.41 -1.20
CA ASP A 194 -13.42 -8.42 -0.23
C ASP A 194 -14.01 -9.80 -0.54
N GLU A 195 -15.26 -9.86 -0.97
CA GLU A 195 -15.91 -11.11 -1.44
C GLU A 195 -15.21 -11.69 -2.68
N GLY A 196 -14.75 -10.84 -3.60
CA GLY A 196 -13.97 -11.25 -4.76
C GLY A 196 -12.66 -11.94 -4.38
N TYR A 197 -11.89 -11.35 -3.48
CA TYR A 197 -10.64 -11.95 -2.97
C TYR A 197 -10.87 -13.28 -2.26
N LYS A 198 -11.93 -13.39 -1.46
CA LYS A 198 -12.31 -14.66 -0.81
C LYS A 198 -12.66 -15.74 -1.84
N ALA A 199 -13.33 -15.38 -2.91
CA ALA A 199 -13.66 -16.29 -4.00
C ALA A 199 -12.42 -16.80 -4.76
N MET A 200 -11.45 -15.92 -5.05
CA MET A 200 -10.16 -16.31 -5.67
C MET A 200 -9.39 -17.29 -4.77
N LYS A 201 -9.29 -16.99 -3.47
CA LYS A 201 -8.64 -17.86 -2.50
C LYS A 201 -9.30 -19.24 -2.41
N ALA A 202 -10.64 -19.29 -2.46
CA ALA A 202 -11.38 -20.54 -2.44
C ALA A 202 -11.13 -21.41 -3.68
N LYS A 203 -10.76 -20.80 -4.82
CA LYS A 203 -10.38 -21.50 -6.06
C LYS A 203 -8.90 -21.92 -6.10
N GLY A 204 -8.10 -21.55 -5.09
CA GLY A 204 -6.65 -21.80 -5.07
C GLY A 204 -5.86 -20.88 -6.01
N GLU A 205 -6.44 -19.77 -6.45
CA GLU A 205 -5.75 -18.74 -7.23
C GLU A 205 -4.86 -17.89 -6.33
N ILE A 206 -3.79 -17.29 -6.90
CA ILE A 206 -2.91 -16.37 -6.17
C ILE A 206 -3.76 -15.17 -5.73
N SER A 207 -3.87 -14.98 -4.42
CA SER A 207 -4.78 -13.98 -3.82
C SER A 207 -4.06 -12.92 -2.98
N ASN A 208 -2.74 -13.01 -2.87
CA ASN A 208 -1.93 -12.04 -2.12
C ASN A 208 -0.45 -12.09 -2.54
N GLY A 209 0.30 -10.99 -2.23
CA GLY A 209 1.70 -10.84 -2.59
C GLY A 209 2.63 -11.92 -2.00
N GLY A 210 2.29 -12.50 -0.84
CA GLY A 210 3.07 -13.62 -0.27
C GLY A 210 3.02 -14.87 -1.14
N GLU A 211 1.86 -15.18 -1.71
CA GLU A 211 1.68 -16.28 -2.67
C GLU A 211 2.36 -15.97 -4.00
N ALA A 212 2.25 -14.73 -4.50
CA ALA A 212 2.94 -14.27 -5.70
C ALA A 212 4.48 -14.37 -5.54
N MET A 213 5.01 -13.95 -4.41
CA MET A 213 6.43 -14.06 -4.07
C MET A 213 6.94 -15.51 -4.10
N GLN A 214 6.13 -16.47 -3.64
CA GLN A 214 6.47 -17.89 -3.66
C GLN A 214 6.35 -18.51 -5.06
N ALA A 215 5.42 -18.01 -5.87
CA ALA A 215 5.20 -18.52 -7.22
C ALA A 215 6.27 -18.06 -8.22
N PHE A 216 6.79 -16.82 -8.08
CA PHE A 216 7.72 -16.24 -9.04
C PHE A 216 8.99 -17.11 -9.29
N PRO A 217 9.66 -17.68 -8.27
CA PRO A 217 10.83 -18.55 -8.51
C PRO A 217 10.51 -19.86 -9.25
N SER A 218 9.24 -20.24 -9.35
CA SER A 218 8.80 -21.45 -10.06
C SER A 218 8.50 -21.21 -11.55
N PHE A 219 8.61 -19.98 -12.04
CA PHE A 219 8.50 -19.65 -13.48
C PHE A 219 9.73 -20.15 -14.29
N LYS A 220 10.41 -21.15 -13.77
CA LYS A 220 11.44 -21.89 -14.51
C LYS A 220 10.73 -22.88 -15.39
N ASP A 221 10.82 -22.67 -16.69
CA ASP A 221 10.36 -23.48 -17.82
C ASP A 221 9.08 -23.04 -18.48
#